data_76098f36bbc13f886f00fef66974be6c
#
_entry.id   76098f36bbc13f886f00fef66974be6c
#
_cell.length_a   1.000
_cell.length_b   1.000
_cell.length_c   1.000
_cell.angle_alpha   90.00
_cell.angle_beta   90.00
_cell.angle_gamma   90.00
#
_symmetry.space_group_name_H-M   'P 1'
#
loop_
_entity.id
_entity.type
_entity.pdbx_description
1 polymer ?
#
loop_
_entity_poly.entity_id
_entity_poly.type
_entity_poly.pdbx_seq_one_letter_code
_entity_poly.pdbx_strand_id
1 'polypeptide(L)'
;MTIMRGQKALFEVLVSEGVECLFGNPGSTELGFYDELENYPQIKFYLGLHEAVVMGMADGYARATGKPALVNVHIAPGLANSMSMLFNAYSGGTPLVVTAGQQYTEMLMGEPILAADLVSMARPFTKWSVEVMHPEDVPMVMRKAFKVAATPPFGPVFVSIPADTLVKEADFDLDPANKIHFRTRPDNEAVVKATDLLSKADRPVMVVGDGVAQSRAMSEAVKLAEVLGARVYASPMRSEVNFPTTHPQYLGTLNLLDPETISAALGNVDVLFAIGTSVFPVFMNNTPRYISKDTQLIHLDSKSWEIGKIYPVELGIVADPREGMKDLTTSINDNMQTGFKQKVEDRNKDIEKERKILKEAAEAIFKTGWDNVPITEGRIMSELRDCLPPETILIDVAVTASIALNTFIDFPEEGTMFGLRGGSLGWGLPGALGIKIAQPDRPVVAVIGDGEAMFTIQALWTAAHYNIPVTFVIIGNASYEI
;
A
#
# COMPACT_ATOMS: atom_id res chain seq x y z
N MET A 1 24.48 -9.86 29.35
CA MET A 1 25.09 -10.89 28.45
C MET A 1 24.60 -12.24 28.89
N THR A 2 24.02 -13.00 27.97
CA THR A 2 23.44 -14.32 28.27
C THR A 2 23.79 -15.27 27.14
N ILE A 3 24.41 -16.42 27.47
CA ILE A 3 24.72 -17.45 26.49
C ILE A 3 23.42 -18.14 26.09
N MET A 4 23.11 -18.12 24.80
CA MET A 4 21.95 -18.79 24.20
C MET A 4 22.21 -19.12 22.73
N ARG A 5 21.31 -19.90 22.12
CA ARG A 5 21.36 -20.12 20.65
C ARG A 5 20.85 -18.88 19.89
N GLY A 6 21.37 -18.68 18.67
CA GLY A 6 20.95 -17.57 17.80
C GLY A 6 19.47 -17.57 17.50
N GLN A 7 18.83 -18.76 17.36
CA GLN A 7 17.36 -18.87 17.18
C GLN A 7 16.59 -18.27 18.35
N LYS A 8 17.00 -18.49 19.60
CA LYS A 8 16.37 -17.91 20.78
C LYS A 8 16.56 -16.40 20.80
N ALA A 9 17.76 -15.92 20.54
CA ALA A 9 18.04 -14.48 20.45
C ALA A 9 17.20 -13.78 19.38
N LEU A 10 16.99 -14.46 18.22
CA LEU A 10 16.09 -14.00 17.17
C LEU A 10 14.65 -13.80 17.69
N PHE A 11 14.07 -14.81 18.35
CA PHE A 11 12.70 -14.74 18.84
C PHE A 11 12.51 -13.71 19.97
N GLU A 12 13.49 -13.53 20.84
CA GLU A 12 13.47 -12.44 21.82
C GLU A 12 13.36 -11.06 21.14
N VAL A 13 14.09 -10.85 20.03
CA VAL A 13 13.97 -9.62 19.25
C VAL A 13 12.61 -9.52 18.57
N LEU A 14 12.08 -10.60 17.97
CA LEU A 14 10.76 -10.58 17.33
C LEU A 14 9.65 -10.19 18.32
N VAL A 15 9.69 -10.72 19.54
CA VAL A 15 8.77 -10.34 20.62
C VAL A 15 8.95 -8.88 21.01
N SER A 16 10.20 -8.41 21.17
CA SER A 16 10.50 -7.02 21.49
C SER A 16 10.00 -6.04 20.42
N GLU A 17 10.08 -6.40 19.15
CA GLU A 17 9.56 -5.63 18.00
C GLU A 17 8.04 -5.74 17.84
N GLY A 18 7.37 -6.56 18.66
CA GLY A 18 5.91 -6.71 18.69
C GLY A 18 5.35 -7.54 17.53
N VAL A 19 6.10 -8.53 17.07
CA VAL A 19 5.64 -9.48 16.05
C VAL A 19 4.56 -10.39 16.66
N GLU A 20 3.38 -10.38 16.05
CA GLU A 20 2.24 -11.21 16.45
C GLU A 20 1.97 -12.35 15.45
N CYS A 21 2.41 -12.18 14.20
CA CYS A 21 2.18 -13.13 13.11
C CYS A 21 3.47 -13.38 12.32
N LEU A 22 3.68 -14.65 11.97
CA LEU A 22 4.70 -15.11 11.04
C LEU A 22 4.02 -15.78 9.86
N PHE A 23 4.28 -15.29 8.66
CA PHE A 23 3.80 -15.88 7.41
C PHE A 23 4.96 -16.64 6.75
N GLY A 24 4.79 -17.93 6.48
CA GLY A 24 5.93 -18.69 5.99
C GLY A 24 5.61 -19.93 5.19
N ASN A 25 6.61 -20.36 4.42
CA ASN A 25 6.71 -21.67 3.80
C ASN A 25 8.13 -22.18 4.04
N PRO A 26 8.33 -23.00 5.10
CA PRO A 26 9.66 -23.41 5.54
C PRO A 26 10.21 -24.58 4.76
N GLY A 27 11.54 -24.73 4.82
CA GLY A 27 12.26 -25.94 4.43
C GLY A 27 13.28 -26.34 5.46
N SER A 28 14.24 -27.18 5.07
CA SER A 28 15.21 -27.79 5.98
C SER A 28 16.19 -26.79 6.63
N THR A 29 16.49 -25.68 5.98
CA THR A 29 17.39 -24.65 6.53
C THR A 29 16.72 -23.77 7.58
N GLU A 30 15.40 -23.76 7.63
CA GLU A 30 14.61 -23.02 8.61
C GLU A 30 14.17 -23.85 9.83
N LEU A 31 14.57 -25.12 9.93
CA LEU A 31 14.17 -26.01 11.03
C LEU A 31 14.47 -25.42 12.42
N GLY A 32 15.67 -24.88 12.62
CA GLY A 32 16.02 -24.23 13.90
C GLY A 32 15.14 -23.05 14.24
N PHE A 33 14.69 -22.29 13.23
CA PHE A 33 13.75 -21.20 13.40
C PHE A 33 12.37 -21.70 13.88
N TYR A 34 11.83 -22.72 13.22
CA TYR A 34 10.47 -23.23 13.56
C TYR A 34 10.45 -24.09 14.83
N ASP A 35 11.56 -24.76 15.17
CA ASP A 35 11.72 -25.48 16.44
C ASP A 35 11.60 -24.52 17.64
N GLU A 36 12.21 -23.35 17.55
CA GLU A 36 12.13 -22.35 18.61
C GLU A 36 10.75 -21.69 18.73
N LEU A 37 9.96 -21.64 17.65
CA LEU A 37 8.62 -21.01 17.63
C LEU A 37 7.68 -21.62 18.68
N GLU A 38 7.81 -22.92 19.02
CA GLU A 38 7.00 -23.56 20.06
C GLU A 38 7.13 -22.88 21.43
N ASN A 39 8.25 -22.24 21.69
CA ASN A 39 8.51 -21.50 22.94
C ASN A 39 7.86 -20.11 22.97
N TYR A 40 7.28 -19.66 21.82
CA TYR A 40 6.71 -18.31 21.67
C TYR A 40 5.26 -18.36 21.15
N PRO A 41 4.30 -18.90 21.94
CA PRO A 41 2.90 -19.10 21.51
C PRO A 41 2.15 -17.80 21.19
N GLN A 42 2.68 -16.63 21.56
CA GLN A 42 2.16 -15.33 21.20
C GLN A 42 2.40 -14.96 19.73
N ILE A 43 3.32 -15.63 19.02
CA ILE A 43 3.57 -15.46 17.60
C ILE A 43 2.82 -16.56 16.85
N LYS A 44 1.75 -16.19 16.15
CA LYS A 44 0.94 -17.14 15.37
C LYS A 44 1.59 -17.39 14.01
N PHE A 45 1.76 -18.66 13.67
CA PHE A 45 2.28 -19.07 12.38
C PHE A 45 1.15 -19.36 11.38
N TYR A 46 1.30 -18.82 10.16
CA TYR A 46 0.42 -19.07 9.02
C TYR A 46 1.21 -19.66 7.86
N LEU A 47 0.96 -20.93 7.57
CA LEU A 47 1.54 -21.64 6.44
C LEU A 47 0.80 -21.31 5.14
N GLY A 48 1.54 -20.97 4.10
CA GLY A 48 1.02 -20.95 2.74
C GLY A 48 1.69 -22.02 1.88
N LEU A 49 0.95 -22.63 0.96
CA LEU A 49 1.49 -23.67 0.09
C LEU A 49 2.32 -23.14 -1.10
N HIS A 50 2.49 -21.83 -1.15
CA HIS A 50 3.35 -21.13 -2.12
C HIS A 50 3.83 -19.82 -1.50
N GLU A 51 5.07 -19.44 -1.76
CA GLU A 51 5.70 -18.27 -1.11
C GLU A 51 5.08 -16.94 -1.54
N ALA A 52 4.52 -16.85 -2.75
CA ALA A 52 3.72 -15.69 -3.15
C ALA A 52 2.47 -15.52 -2.27
N VAL A 53 1.87 -16.63 -1.80
CA VAL A 53 0.72 -16.59 -0.88
C VAL A 53 1.13 -15.97 0.46
N VAL A 54 2.22 -16.46 1.07
CA VAL A 54 2.65 -15.92 2.37
C VAL A 54 3.10 -14.47 2.28
N MET A 55 3.76 -14.09 1.19
CA MET A 55 4.17 -12.70 0.94
C MET A 55 2.94 -11.78 0.76
N GLY A 56 1.93 -12.20 -0.01
CA GLY A 56 0.69 -11.44 -0.20
C GLY A 56 -0.12 -11.33 1.10
N MET A 57 -0.17 -12.38 1.93
CA MET A 57 -0.80 -12.31 3.26
C MET A 57 -0.09 -11.31 4.16
N ALA A 58 1.24 -11.34 4.21
CA ALA A 58 2.03 -10.39 4.98
C ALA A 58 1.83 -8.95 4.52
N ASP A 59 1.76 -8.71 3.20
CA ASP A 59 1.46 -7.39 2.63
C ASP A 59 0.09 -6.89 3.08
N GLY A 60 -0.96 -7.70 2.94
CA GLY A 60 -2.30 -7.36 3.41
C GLY A 60 -2.35 -7.07 4.92
N TYR A 61 -1.69 -7.91 5.73
CA TYR A 61 -1.60 -7.74 7.18
C TYR A 61 -0.88 -6.43 7.56
N ALA A 62 0.28 -6.16 6.96
CA ALA A 62 1.05 -4.94 7.22
C ALA A 62 0.28 -3.68 6.85
N ARG A 63 -0.43 -3.68 5.73
CA ARG A 63 -1.27 -2.55 5.28
C ARG A 63 -2.43 -2.28 6.24
N ALA A 64 -3.13 -3.32 6.68
CA ALA A 64 -4.26 -3.18 7.59
C ALA A 64 -3.85 -2.77 9.01
N THR A 65 -2.70 -3.25 9.50
CA THR A 65 -2.18 -2.91 10.85
C THR A 65 -1.37 -1.62 10.87
N GLY A 66 -0.70 -1.27 9.77
CA GLY A 66 0.31 -0.21 9.71
C GLY A 66 1.63 -0.58 10.40
N LYS A 67 1.83 -1.87 10.71
CA LYS A 67 3.04 -2.40 11.38
C LYS A 67 3.85 -3.25 10.39
N PRO A 68 5.18 -3.38 10.56
CA PRO A 68 5.96 -4.34 9.78
C PRO A 68 5.47 -5.76 9.99
N ALA A 69 5.31 -6.53 8.90
CA ALA A 69 4.99 -7.95 8.95
C ALA A 69 6.23 -8.80 8.68
N LEU A 70 6.30 -9.96 9.34
CA LEU A 70 7.40 -10.92 9.22
C LEU A 70 7.04 -12.03 8.23
N VAL A 71 7.94 -12.27 7.27
CA VAL A 71 7.86 -13.37 6.29
C VAL A 71 9.09 -14.26 6.41
N ASN A 72 8.89 -15.57 6.33
CA ASN A 72 10.00 -16.51 6.20
C ASN A 72 9.78 -17.46 5.02
N VAL A 73 10.77 -17.56 4.13
CA VAL A 73 10.72 -18.38 2.92
C VAL A 73 11.95 -19.28 2.82
N HIS A 74 11.83 -20.38 2.07
CA HIS A 74 12.89 -21.38 1.99
C HIS A 74 13.94 -21.02 0.93
N ILE A 75 15.10 -20.55 1.38
CA ILE A 75 16.31 -20.33 0.56
C ILE A 75 16.00 -19.65 -0.79
N ALA A 76 16.73 -20.00 -1.84
CA ALA A 76 16.62 -19.41 -3.16
C ALA A 76 15.28 -19.75 -3.88
N PRO A 77 14.79 -21.00 -3.88
CA PRO A 77 13.48 -21.29 -4.49
C PRO A 77 12.34 -20.53 -3.87
N GLY A 78 12.28 -20.46 -2.54
CA GLY A 78 11.22 -19.74 -1.84
C GLY A 78 11.30 -18.23 -2.06
N LEU A 79 12.50 -17.66 -2.06
CA LEU A 79 12.69 -16.26 -2.39
C LEU A 79 12.26 -15.98 -3.84
N ALA A 80 12.67 -16.82 -4.79
CA ALA A 80 12.30 -16.67 -6.20
C ALA A 80 10.78 -16.72 -6.41
N ASN A 81 10.08 -17.66 -5.78
CA ASN A 81 8.63 -17.79 -5.84
C ASN A 81 7.89 -16.58 -5.24
N SER A 82 8.50 -15.88 -4.29
CA SER A 82 7.89 -14.72 -3.62
C SER A 82 8.12 -13.39 -4.34
N MET A 83 8.99 -13.33 -5.36
CA MET A 83 9.48 -12.08 -5.96
C MET A 83 8.38 -11.20 -6.54
N SER A 84 7.34 -11.76 -7.13
CA SER A 84 6.22 -11.00 -7.69
C SER A 84 5.47 -10.19 -6.62
N MET A 85 5.22 -10.80 -5.46
CA MET A 85 4.56 -10.14 -4.33
C MET A 85 5.53 -9.22 -3.57
N LEU A 86 6.81 -9.55 -3.51
CA LEU A 86 7.84 -8.65 -2.98
C LEU A 86 7.95 -7.37 -3.81
N PHE A 87 7.84 -7.47 -5.15
CA PHE A 87 7.74 -6.31 -6.04
C PHE A 87 6.52 -5.44 -5.72
N ASN A 88 5.35 -6.04 -5.49
CA ASN A 88 4.14 -5.30 -5.10
C ASN A 88 4.35 -4.55 -3.78
N ALA A 89 4.90 -5.21 -2.76
CA ALA A 89 5.21 -4.60 -1.47
C ALA A 89 6.22 -3.45 -1.59
N TYR A 90 7.26 -3.60 -2.42
CA TYR A 90 8.26 -2.57 -2.68
C TYR A 90 7.66 -1.36 -3.40
N SER A 91 6.93 -1.58 -4.48
CA SER A 91 6.27 -0.53 -5.27
C SER A 91 5.23 0.22 -4.43
N GLY A 92 4.47 -0.51 -3.61
CA GLY A 92 3.46 0.04 -2.72
C GLY A 92 4.01 0.67 -1.45
N GLY A 93 5.27 0.44 -1.11
CA GLY A 93 5.85 0.93 0.14
C GLY A 93 5.26 0.22 1.37
N THR A 94 5.08 -1.11 1.30
CA THR A 94 4.60 -1.88 2.46
C THR A 94 5.77 -2.32 3.33
N PRO A 95 5.75 -2.07 4.64
CA PRO A 95 6.83 -2.48 5.53
C PRO A 95 6.80 -4.00 5.76
N LEU A 96 7.72 -4.73 5.15
CA LEU A 96 7.91 -6.16 5.38
C LEU A 96 9.33 -6.44 5.84
N VAL A 97 9.48 -7.37 6.77
CA VAL A 97 10.76 -8.00 7.11
C VAL A 97 10.73 -9.41 6.55
N VAL A 98 11.44 -9.62 5.44
CA VAL A 98 11.50 -10.89 4.75
C VAL A 98 12.77 -11.60 5.14
N THR A 99 12.67 -12.82 5.63
CA THR A 99 13.80 -13.69 5.97
C THR A 99 13.81 -14.91 5.08
N ALA A 100 14.98 -15.40 4.73
CA ALA A 100 15.15 -16.72 4.14
C ALA A 100 16.32 -17.42 4.84
N GLY A 101 16.20 -18.72 5.03
CA GLY A 101 17.35 -19.52 5.43
C GLY A 101 18.44 -19.51 4.37
N GLN A 102 19.64 -19.88 4.77
CA GLN A 102 20.76 -20.16 3.88
C GLN A 102 21.47 -21.43 4.37
N GLN A 103 22.23 -22.06 3.52
CA GLN A 103 23.06 -23.21 3.92
C GLN A 103 24.11 -22.78 4.96
N TYR A 104 24.67 -23.75 5.67
CA TYR A 104 25.76 -23.51 6.63
C TYR A 104 26.89 -22.71 5.99
N THR A 105 27.38 -21.69 6.68
CA THR A 105 28.40 -20.77 6.15
C THR A 105 29.65 -21.52 5.67
N GLU A 106 30.05 -22.62 6.35
CA GLU A 106 31.18 -23.47 6.01
C GLU A 106 31.00 -24.24 4.68
N MET A 107 29.74 -24.43 4.25
CA MET A 107 29.38 -25.16 3.03
C MET A 107 29.36 -24.29 1.78
N LEU A 108 29.17 -22.97 1.93
CA LEU A 108 28.86 -22.06 0.82
C LEU A 108 29.90 -22.07 -0.29
N MET A 109 31.18 -22.23 0.05
CA MET A 109 32.26 -22.35 -0.95
C MET A 109 32.18 -23.62 -1.79
N GLY A 110 31.43 -24.63 -1.32
CA GLY A 110 31.18 -25.88 -2.05
C GLY A 110 29.93 -25.85 -2.92
N GLU A 111 29.30 -24.69 -3.06
CA GLU A 111 28.08 -24.50 -3.86
C GLU A 111 26.97 -25.51 -3.52
N PRO A 112 26.54 -25.59 -2.23
CA PRO A 112 25.59 -26.60 -1.80
C PRO A 112 24.23 -26.41 -2.50
N ILE A 113 23.46 -27.51 -2.58
CA ILE A 113 22.15 -27.52 -3.20
C ILE A 113 21.26 -26.42 -2.62
N LEU A 114 20.50 -25.72 -3.46
CA LEU A 114 19.56 -24.63 -3.17
C LEU A 114 20.24 -23.31 -2.72
N ALA A 115 21.54 -23.28 -2.47
CA ALA A 115 22.24 -22.04 -2.17
C ALA A 115 22.30 -21.10 -3.39
N ALA A 116 22.22 -19.81 -3.14
CA ALA A 116 22.40 -18.75 -4.13
C ALA A 116 22.82 -17.45 -3.44
N ASP A 117 23.15 -16.43 -4.22
CA ASP A 117 23.30 -15.05 -3.72
C ASP A 117 21.93 -14.43 -3.46
N LEU A 118 21.35 -14.76 -2.30
CA LEU A 118 20.01 -14.33 -1.90
C LEU A 118 19.92 -12.81 -1.74
N VAL A 119 21.01 -12.20 -1.27
CA VAL A 119 21.07 -10.74 -1.09
C VAL A 119 20.94 -10.02 -2.43
N SER A 120 21.68 -10.45 -3.45
CA SER A 120 21.56 -9.88 -4.79
C SER A 120 20.21 -10.17 -5.44
N MET A 121 19.59 -11.32 -5.19
CA MET A 121 18.25 -11.63 -5.67
C MET A 121 17.20 -10.67 -5.11
N ALA A 122 17.23 -10.36 -3.81
CA ALA A 122 16.24 -9.52 -3.16
C ALA A 122 16.48 -8.01 -3.36
N ARG A 123 17.73 -7.60 -3.63
CA ARG A 123 18.15 -6.19 -3.66
C ARG A 123 17.30 -5.26 -4.54
N PRO A 124 16.84 -5.65 -5.74
CA PRO A 124 16.05 -4.77 -6.60
C PRO A 124 14.70 -4.35 -5.99
N PHE A 125 14.14 -5.16 -5.08
CA PHE A 125 12.82 -4.97 -4.51
C PHE A 125 12.82 -4.83 -2.99
N THR A 126 13.93 -4.33 -2.43
CA THR A 126 14.07 -4.09 -0.99
C THR A 126 14.80 -2.78 -0.72
N LYS A 127 14.49 -2.16 0.41
CA LYS A 127 15.21 -0.97 0.88
C LYS A 127 16.62 -1.32 1.39
N TRP A 128 16.77 -2.54 1.90
CA TRP A 128 18.01 -3.07 2.44
C TRP A 128 17.97 -4.58 2.41
N SER A 129 19.09 -5.18 2.03
CA SER A 129 19.28 -6.63 2.00
C SER A 129 20.62 -6.98 2.61
N VAL A 130 20.66 -8.01 3.45
CA VAL A 130 21.87 -8.43 4.16
C VAL A 130 21.86 -9.95 4.40
N GLU A 131 23.03 -10.56 4.52
CA GLU A 131 23.22 -11.90 5.06
C GLU A 131 23.89 -11.82 6.43
N VAL A 132 23.37 -12.56 7.41
CA VAL A 132 23.94 -12.64 8.76
C VAL A 132 25.12 -13.62 8.75
N MET A 133 26.29 -13.15 9.11
CA MET A 133 27.51 -13.98 9.07
C MET A 133 27.85 -14.65 10.40
N HIS A 134 27.45 -14.05 11.52
CA HIS A 134 27.75 -14.53 12.86
C HIS A 134 26.50 -14.56 13.75
N PRO A 135 26.37 -15.54 14.67
CA PRO A 135 25.23 -15.61 15.58
C PRO A 135 25.00 -14.31 16.35
N GLU A 136 26.06 -13.67 16.81
CA GLU A 136 26.05 -12.44 17.62
C GLU A 136 25.39 -11.26 16.89
N ASP A 137 25.40 -11.27 15.56
CA ASP A 137 24.83 -10.21 14.72
C ASP A 137 23.30 -10.30 14.58
N VAL A 138 22.71 -11.48 14.84
CA VAL A 138 21.27 -11.72 14.64
C VAL A 138 20.39 -10.67 15.30
N PRO A 139 20.55 -10.33 16.59
CA PRO A 139 19.68 -9.33 17.22
C PRO A 139 19.82 -7.94 16.61
N MET A 140 21.04 -7.48 16.36
CA MET A 140 21.32 -6.17 15.79
C MET A 140 20.76 -6.05 14.37
N VAL A 141 20.98 -7.07 13.54
CA VAL A 141 20.48 -7.10 12.14
C VAL A 141 18.96 -7.07 12.12
N MET A 142 18.29 -7.87 12.95
CA MET A 142 16.82 -7.91 12.98
C MET A 142 16.22 -6.59 13.47
N ARG A 143 16.72 -5.99 14.56
CA ARG A 143 16.29 -4.65 14.99
C ARG A 143 16.48 -3.61 13.87
N LYS A 144 17.59 -3.67 13.17
CA LYS A 144 17.85 -2.80 12.02
C LYS A 144 16.86 -3.05 10.88
N ALA A 145 16.51 -4.31 10.61
CA ALA A 145 15.54 -4.69 9.59
C ALA A 145 14.16 -4.08 9.88
N PHE A 146 13.63 -4.25 11.10
CA PHE A 146 12.35 -3.64 11.51
C PHE A 146 12.40 -2.12 11.44
N LYS A 147 13.47 -1.49 11.95
CA LYS A 147 13.67 -0.04 11.85
C LYS A 147 13.62 0.44 10.41
N VAL A 148 14.38 -0.21 9.49
CA VAL A 148 14.47 0.24 8.09
C VAL A 148 13.14 0.05 7.36
N ALA A 149 12.44 -1.07 7.60
CA ALA A 149 11.13 -1.32 7.01
C ALA A 149 10.11 -0.26 7.46
N ALA A 150 10.10 0.09 8.76
CA ALA A 150 9.19 1.04 9.37
C ALA A 150 9.57 2.52 9.19
N THR A 151 10.73 2.83 8.61
CA THR A 151 11.13 4.22 8.34
C THR A 151 10.57 4.70 7.01
N PRO A 152 9.82 5.83 6.94
CA PRO A 152 9.38 6.40 5.67
C PRO A 152 10.55 6.82 4.76
N PRO A 153 10.41 6.67 3.45
CA PRO A 153 9.34 5.94 2.77
C PRO A 153 9.40 4.45 3.11
N PHE A 154 8.25 3.90 3.52
CA PHE A 154 8.15 2.49 3.95
C PHE A 154 8.51 1.53 2.81
N GLY A 155 8.84 0.28 3.15
CA GLY A 155 9.13 -0.76 2.16
C GLY A 155 9.78 -1.99 2.75
N PRO A 156 9.85 -3.08 1.99
CA PRO A 156 10.40 -4.34 2.45
C PRO A 156 11.91 -4.29 2.64
N VAL A 157 12.39 -5.12 3.55
CA VAL A 157 13.80 -5.45 3.76
C VAL A 157 13.98 -6.96 3.71
N PHE A 158 15.18 -7.42 3.39
CA PHE A 158 15.51 -8.83 3.29
C PHE A 158 16.70 -9.19 4.17
N VAL A 159 16.59 -10.32 4.90
CA VAL A 159 17.65 -10.88 5.74
C VAL A 159 17.83 -12.35 5.40
N SER A 160 18.98 -12.70 4.85
CA SER A 160 19.43 -14.08 4.70
C SER A 160 20.06 -14.57 6.01
N ILE A 161 19.61 -15.73 6.51
CA ILE A 161 20.03 -16.26 7.80
C ILE A 161 20.59 -17.67 7.61
N PRO A 162 21.90 -17.86 7.54
CA PRO A 162 22.51 -19.19 7.48
C PRO A 162 22.12 -20.05 8.67
N ALA A 163 21.82 -21.32 8.42
CA ALA A 163 21.29 -22.23 9.44
C ALA A 163 22.19 -22.37 10.66
N ASP A 164 23.51 -22.33 10.47
CA ASP A 164 24.47 -22.41 11.57
C ASP A 164 24.45 -21.18 12.49
N THR A 165 24.10 -20.00 11.99
CA THR A 165 23.96 -18.80 12.84
C THR A 165 22.80 -18.89 13.81
N LEU A 166 21.79 -19.70 13.51
CA LEU A 166 20.65 -19.95 14.38
C LEU A 166 20.96 -21.00 15.47
N VAL A 167 21.68 -22.06 15.12
CA VAL A 167 21.90 -23.19 16.04
C VAL A 167 23.13 -23.03 16.93
N LYS A 168 24.11 -22.21 16.54
CA LYS A 168 25.29 -21.91 17.35
C LYS A 168 24.94 -21.09 18.59
N GLU A 169 25.63 -21.37 19.69
CA GLU A 169 25.54 -20.56 20.92
C GLU A 169 26.53 -19.39 20.86
N ALA A 170 26.07 -18.25 21.36
CA ALA A 170 26.88 -17.04 21.52
C ALA A 170 26.45 -16.26 22.78
N ASP A 171 27.21 -15.27 23.15
CA ASP A 171 26.86 -14.36 24.23
C ASP A 171 26.15 -13.14 23.65
N PHE A 172 24.88 -12.95 24.04
CA PHE A 172 24.04 -11.91 23.52
C PHE A 172 23.74 -10.81 24.54
N ASP A 173 23.76 -9.56 24.07
CA ASP A 173 23.22 -8.42 24.76
C ASP A 173 21.94 -7.96 24.04
N LEU A 174 20.79 -8.32 24.61
CA LEU A 174 19.49 -8.09 24.01
C LEU A 174 18.95 -6.72 24.42
N ASP A 175 19.17 -5.71 23.56
CA ASP A 175 18.56 -4.41 23.73
C ASP A 175 17.07 -4.41 23.38
N PRO A 176 16.25 -3.53 23.99
CA PRO A 176 14.85 -3.36 23.64
C PRO A 176 14.67 -2.80 22.22
N ALA A 177 13.46 -2.94 21.67
CA ALA A 177 13.09 -2.35 20.39
C ALA A 177 13.22 -0.82 20.39
N ASN A 178 13.52 -0.27 19.21
CA ASN A 178 13.61 1.17 19.02
C ASN A 178 12.22 1.83 19.08
N LYS A 179 12.12 2.97 19.77
CA LYS A 179 10.94 3.84 19.78
C LYS A 179 11.25 5.12 19.03
N ILE A 180 10.93 5.14 17.73
CA ILE A 180 11.28 6.24 16.84
C ILE A 180 10.01 6.88 16.28
N HIS A 181 9.96 8.23 16.33
CA HIS A 181 8.93 9.01 15.64
C HIS A 181 9.48 9.50 14.31
N PHE A 182 8.89 9.02 13.19
CA PHE A 182 9.42 9.25 11.84
C PHE A 182 8.75 10.39 11.07
N ARG A 183 7.70 11.01 11.59
CA ARG A 183 6.98 12.05 10.86
C ARG A 183 7.83 13.30 10.73
N THR A 184 8.03 13.75 9.50
CA THR A 184 8.77 14.96 9.16
C THR A 184 7.82 16.07 8.79
N ARG A 185 8.09 17.30 9.27
CA ARG A 185 7.35 18.50 8.91
C ARG A 185 7.98 19.17 7.70
N PRO A 186 7.20 19.90 6.89
CA PRO A 186 7.75 20.68 5.80
C PRO A 186 8.60 21.86 6.30
N ASP A 187 9.44 22.38 5.42
CA ASP A 187 10.12 23.63 5.63
C ASP A 187 9.13 24.80 5.66
N ASN A 188 9.34 25.78 6.55
CA ASN A 188 8.45 26.92 6.72
C ASN A 188 8.35 27.80 5.47
N GLU A 189 9.43 28.00 4.73
CA GLU A 189 9.43 28.79 3.48
C GLU A 189 8.56 28.09 2.43
N ALA A 190 8.64 26.75 2.37
CA ALA A 190 7.79 25.96 1.48
C ALA A 190 6.30 26.06 1.87
N VAL A 191 5.98 26.07 3.17
CA VAL A 191 4.60 26.25 3.65
C VAL A 191 4.08 27.64 3.23
N VAL A 192 4.85 28.69 3.45
CA VAL A 192 4.47 30.06 3.08
C VAL A 192 4.24 30.18 1.57
N LYS A 193 5.16 29.67 0.74
CA LYS A 193 5.04 29.69 -0.72
C LYS A 193 3.81 28.87 -1.20
N ALA A 194 3.59 27.68 -0.66
CA ALA A 194 2.43 26.87 -1.01
C ALA A 194 1.11 27.58 -0.62
N THR A 195 1.08 28.18 0.58
CA THR A 195 -0.07 28.97 1.04
C THR A 195 -0.40 30.12 0.08
N ASP A 196 0.62 30.87 -0.37
CA ASP A 196 0.45 31.96 -1.31
C ASP A 196 -0.14 31.48 -2.66
N LEU A 197 0.45 30.41 -3.22
CA LEU A 197 -0.01 29.82 -4.48
C LEU A 197 -1.46 29.32 -4.39
N LEU A 198 -1.77 28.54 -3.36
CA LEU A 198 -3.11 27.95 -3.17
C LEU A 198 -4.18 28.99 -2.86
N SER A 199 -3.86 30.04 -2.10
CA SER A 199 -4.79 31.10 -1.76
C SER A 199 -5.15 31.98 -2.98
N LYS A 200 -4.21 32.19 -3.90
CA LYS A 200 -4.43 32.93 -5.14
C LYS A 200 -5.12 32.13 -6.24
N ALA A 201 -5.07 30.80 -6.17
CA ALA A 201 -5.64 29.93 -7.19
C ALA A 201 -7.10 30.30 -7.51
N ASP A 202 -7.49 30.18 -8.77
CA ASP A 202 -8.89 30.32 -9.19
C ASP A 202 -9.60 28.97 -9.29
N ARG A 203 -8.89 27.94 -9.76
CA ARG A 203 -9.39 26.58 -9.91
C ARG A 203 -8.40 25.57 -9.32
N PRO A 204 -8.20 25.53 -7.98
CA PRO A 204 -7.32 24.57 -7.35
C PRO A 204 -7.88 23.15 -7.45
N VAL A 205 -7.00 22.22 -7.78
CA VAL A 205 -7.29 20.77 -7.77
C VAL A 205 -6.31 20.06 -6.85
N MET A 206 -6.80 19.18 -6.02
CA MET A 206 -6.01 18.25 -5.22
C MET A 206 -6.07 16.85 -5.86
N VAL A 207 -4.90 16.23 -6.08
CA VAL A 207 -4.79 14.82 -6.44
C VAL A 207 -4.15 14.10 -5.27
N VAL A 208 -4.93 13.22 -4.63
CA VAL A 208 -4.53 12.51 -3.42
C VAL A 208 -4.22 11.05 -3.73
N GLY A 209 -3.09 10.55 -3.26
CA GLY A 209 -2.64 9.18 -3.49
C GLY A 209 -2.46 8.37 -2.21
N ASP A 210 -1.93 7.15 -2.37
CA ASP A 210 -1.78 6.19 -1.27
C ASP A 210 -0.87 6.68 -0.12
N GLY A 211 -0.01 7.67 -0.36
CA GLY A 211 0.77 8.31 0.70
C GLY A 211 -0.10 8.99 1.75
N VAL A 212 -1.32 9.46 1.38
CA VAL A 212 -2.30 10.00 2.33
C VAL A 212 -2.81 8.91 3.26
N ALA A 213 -3.22 7.76 2.69
CA ALA A 213 -3.67 6.60 3.47
C ALA A 213 -2.53 6.03 4.35
N GLN A 214 -1.32 5.89 3.80
CA GLN A 214 -0.13 5.41 4.54
C GLN A 214 0.22 6.30 5.74
N SER A 215 0.01 7.62 5.62
CA SER A 215 0.22 8.59 6.70
C SER A 215 -0.98 8.69 7.64
N ARG A 216 -2.09 7.98 7.36
CA ARG A 216 -3.39 8.11 8.05
C ARG A 216 -3.83 9.58 8.11
N ALA A 217 -3.88 10.22 6.96
CA ALA A 217 -4.02 11.66 6.80
C ALA A 217 -5.31 12.08 6.08
N MET A 218 -6.28 11.17 5.95
CA MET A 218 -7.53 11.45 5.23
C MET A 218 -8.31 12.62 5.84
N SER A 219 -8.33 12.73 7.18
CA SER A 219 -9.01 13.84 7.86
C SER A 219 -8.34 15.19 7.59
N GLU A 220 -7.01 15.20 7.47
CA GLU A 220 -6.25 16.40 7.12
C GLU A 220 -6.45 16.78 5.64
N ALA A 221 -6.58 15.79 4.76
CA ALA A 221 -6.90 16.03 3.35
C ALA A 221 -8.30 16.65 3.18
N VAL A 222 -9.29 16.17 3.93
CA VAL A 222 -10.64 16.74 3.94
C VAL A 222 -10.60 18.20 4.41
N LYS A 223 -9.99 18.48 5.57
CA LYS A 223 -9.88 19.85 6.11
C LYS A 223 -9.21 20.81 5.13
N LEU A 224 -8.12 20.36 4.49
CA LEU A 224 -7.41 21.18 3.52
C LEU A 224 -8.27 21.45 2.27
N ALA A 225 -8.96 20.44 1.77
CA ALA A 225 -9.86 20.58 0.63
C ALA A 225 -11.00 21.56 0.93
N GLU A 226 -11.62 21.45 2.11
CA GLU A 226 -12.70 22.34 2.56
C GLU A 226 -12.23 23.79 2.68
N VAL A 227 -11.07 24.03 3.31
CA VAL A 227 -10.50 25.38 3.45
C VAL A 227 -10.19 26.01 2.10
N LEU A 228 -9.75 25.22 1.11
CA LEU A 228 -9.42 25.71 -0.23
C LEU A 228 -10.63 25.81 -1.16
N GLY A 229 -11.73 25.11 -0.90
CA GLY A 229 -12.77 24.89 -1.90
C GLY A 229 -12.20 24.18 -3.13
N ALA A 230 -11.35 23.18 -2.92
CA ALA A 230 -10.63 22.49 -3.99
C ALA A 230 -11.43 21.29 -4.52
N ARG A 231 -11.33 21.04 -5.83
CA ARG A 231 -11.74 19.77 -6.44
C ARG A 231 -10.78 18.68 -6.02
N VAL A 232 -11.28 17.51 -5.64
CA VAL A 232 -10.45 16.40 -5.19
C VAL A 232 -10.63 15.19 -6.12
N TYR A 233 -9.53 14.71 -6.64
CA TYR A 233 -9.48 13.45 -7.35
C TYR A 233 -8.54 12.48 -6.62
N ALA A 234 -8.91 11.21 -6.58
CA ALA A 234 -7.94 10.18 -6.23
C ALA A 234 -6.96 9.96 -7.39
N SER A 235 -5.72 9.66 -7.05
CA SER A 235 -4.69 9.38 -8.05
C SER A 235 -5.03 8.13 -8.87
N PRO A 236 -4.53 8.02 -10.11
CA PRO A 236 -4.65 6.78 -10.85
C PRO A 236 -4.05 5.60 -10.09
N MET A 237 -4.64 4.42 -10.22
CA MET A 237 -4.18 3.20 -9.56
C MET A 237 -4.11 3.32 -8.03
N ARG A 238 -4.99 4.12 -7.42
CA ARG A 238 -5.12 4.14 -5.97
C ARG A 238 -5.41 2.73 -5.46
N SER A 239 -4.84 2.36 -4.35
CA SER A 239 -5.02 1.05 -3.75
C SER A 239 -5.63 1.08 -2.35
N GLU A 240 -5.94 2.27 -1.84
CA GLU A 240 -6.61 2.49 -0.55
C GLU A 240 -7.54 3.71 -0.61
N VAL A 241 -8.39 3.86 0.41
CA VAL A 241 -9.20 5.07 0.55
C VAL A 241 -8.33 6.19 1.09
N ASN A 242 -8.06 7.19 0.26
CA ASN A 242 -7.23 8.36 0.59
C ASN A 242 -8.04 9.66 0.72
N PHE A 243 -9.32 9.61 0.33
CA PHE A 243 -10.30 10.66 0.54
C PHE A 243 -11.71 10.05 0.56
N PRO A 244 -12.66 10.55 1.39
CA PRO A 244 -14.01 9.96 1.42
C PRO A 244 -14.71 10.14 0.08
N THR A 245 -15.12 9.04 -0.55
CA THR A 245 -15.78 9.10 -1.87
C THR A 245 -17.19 9.76 -1.78
N THR A 246 -17.74 9.80 -0.58
CA THR A 246 -19.02 10.47 -0.31
C THR A 246 -18.90 11.99 -0.17
N HIS A 247 -17.70 12.53 -0.01
CA HIS A 247 -17.48 13.96 0.25
C HIS A 247 -17.90 14.82 -0.95
N PRO A 248 -18.55 15.98 -0.77
CA PRO A 248 -19.03 16.84 -1.86
C PRO A 248 -17.93 17.27 -2.85
N GLN A 249 -16.70 17.45 -2.38
CA GLN A 249 -15.58 17.88 -3.21
C GLN A 249 -14.86 16.74 -3.94
N TYR A 250 -15.23 15.46 -3.67
CA TYR A 250 -14.67 14.32 -4.37
C TYR A 250 -15.32 14.14 -5.74
N LEU A 251 -14.53 14.19 -6.81
CA LEU A 251 -14.99 14.09 -8.19
C LEU A 251 -14.66 12.74 -8.87
N GLY A 252 -13.97 11.84 -8.18
CA GLY A 252 -13.70 10.50 -8.69
C GLY A 252 -12.22 10.12 -8.65
N THR A 253 -11.92 8.96 -9.24
CA THR A 253 -10.54 8.46 -9.43
C THR A 253 -10.11 8.75 -10.87
N LEU A 254 -8.93 9.32 -11.06
CA LEU A 254 -8.34 9.51 -12.37
C LEU A 254 -7.94 8.15 -12.95
N ASN A 255 -8.15 7.95 -14.25
CA ASN A 255 -7.89 6.66 -14.91
C ASN A 255 -6.86 6.83 -16.04
N LEU A 256 -5.69 6.18 -15.90
CA LEU A 256 -4.64 6.21 -16.94
C LEU A 256 -5.04 5.51 -18.26
N LEU A 257 -6.05 4.66 -18.22
CA LEU A 257 -6.62 4.02 -19.42
C LEU A 257 -7.57 4.95 -20.19
N ASP A 258 -7.95 6.08 -19.57
CA ASP A 258 -8.81 7.09 -20.17
C ASP A 258 -8.15 8.48 -20.13
N PRO A 259 -7.20 8.76 -21.03
CA PRO A 259 -6.47 10.03 -21.09
C PRO A 259 -7.37 11.26 -21.30
N GLU A 260 -8.50 11.09 -21.97
CA GLU A 260 -9.44 12.19 -22.26
C GLU A 260 -10.11 12.68 -20.97
N THR A 261 -10.52 11.74 -20.11
CA THR A 261 -11.11 12.07 -18.80
C THR A 261 -10.11 12.80 -17.91
N ILE A 262 -8.83 12.37 -17.88
CA ILE A 262 -7.78 13.09 -17.12
C ILE A 262 -7.58 14.49 -17.71
N SER A 263 -7.50 14.62 -19.02
CA SER A 263 -7.32 15.91 -19.69
C SER A 263 -8.50 16.85 -19.44
N ALA A 264 -9.73 16.34 -19.39
CA ALA A 264 -10.92 17.10 -19.05
C ALA A 264 -10.90 17.58 -17.57
N ALA A 265 -10.51 16.70 -16.65
CA ALA A 265 -10.39 17.00 -15.22
C ALA A 265 -9.33 18.08 -14.92
N LEU A 266 -8.22 18.10 -15.65
CA LEU A 266 -7.06 18.94 -15.39
C LEU A 266 -6.87 20.08 -16.40
N GLY A 267 -7.66 20.17 -17.46
CA GLY A 267 -7.43 21.08 -18.60
C GLY A 267 -7.46 22.57 -18.28
N ASN A 268 -8.24 22.98 -17.27
CA ASN A 268 -8.39 24.39 -16.86
C ASN A 268 -7.94 24.63 -15.42
N VAL A 269 -6.93 23.91 -14.96
CA VAL A 269 -6.41 23.97 -13.58
C VAL A 269 -5.24 24.94 -13.56
N ASP A 270 -5.30 25.95 -12.71
CA ASP A 270 -4.23 26.91 -12.49
C ASP A 270 -3.22 26.41 -11.45
N VAL A 271 -3.69 25.78 -10.36
CA VAL A 271 -2.85 25.15 -9.34
C VAL A 271 -3.28 23.69 -9.13
N LEU A 272 -2.36 22.77 -9.40
CA LEU A 272 -2.50 21.35 -9.10
C LEU A 272 -1.68 21.01 -7.87
N PHE A 273 -2.33 20.50 -6.82
CA PHE A 273 -1.65 20.04 -5.61
C PHE A 273 -1.70 18.52 -5.54
N ALA A 274 -0.57 17.88 -5.84
CA ALA A 274 -0.37 16.44 -5.74
C ALA A 274 0.14 16.08 -4.34
N ILE A 275 -0.52 15.11 -3.68
CA ILE A 275 -0.24 14.75 -2.28
C ILE A 275 -0.09 13.23 -2.16
N GLY A 276 1.11 12.77 -1.76
CA GLY A 276 1.39 11.36 -1.52
C GLY A 276 1.13 10.46 -2.73
N THR A 277 1.52 10.92 -3.92
CA THR A 277 1.23 10.23 -5.18
C THR A 277 2.33 10.43 -6.22
N SER A 278 2.55 9.41 -7.06
CA SER A 278 3.28 9.60 -8.31
C SER A 278 2.42 10.42 -9.29
N VAL A 279 2.94 11.55 -9.76
CA VAL A 279 2.19 12.41 -10.69
C VAL A 279 2.25 11.82 -12.09
N PHE A 280 1.22 11.06 -12.40
CA PHE A 280 0.90 10.40 -13.67
C PHE A 280 2.07 9.59 -14.27
N PRO A 281 2.33 8.39 -13.71
CA PRO A 281 3.34 7.50 -14.26
C PRO A 281 3.02 7.15 -15.72
N VAL A 282 4.06 6.95 -16.51
CA VAL A 282 3.91 6.52 -17.91
C VAL A 282 3.35 5.10 -17.91
N PHE A 283 2.17 4.92 -18.49
CA PHE A 283 1.49 3.63 -18.57
C PHE A 283 1.45 3.08 -20.00
N MET A 284 1.32 3.94 -21.01
CA MET A 284 1.27 3.55 -22.43
C MET A 284 2.25 4.36 -23.27
N ASN A 285 2.61 3.81 -24.43
CA ASN A 285 3.33 4.57 -25.46
C ASN A 285 2.47 5.77 -25.91
N ASN A 286 3.12 6.90 -26.16
CA ASN A 286 2.44 8.14 -26.56
C ASN A 286 1.46 8.70 -25.50
N THR A 287 1.75 8.50 -24.23
CA THR A 287 0.98 9.12 -23.14
C THR A 287 0.95 10.65 -23.35
N PRO A 288 -0.25 11.26 -23.46
CA PRO A 288 -0.35 12.71 -23.62
C PRO A 288 0.15 13.44 -22.37
N ARG A 289 0.50 14.71 -22.52
CA ARG A 289 0.78 15.56 -21.38
C ARG A 289 -0.55 15.92 -20.71
N TYR A 290 -0.77 15.41 -19.49
CA TYR A 290 -2.01 15.67 -18.73
C TYR A 290 -2.03 17.04 -18.07
N ILE A 291 -0.87 17.56 -17.64
CA ILE A 291 -0.77 18.84 -16.94
C ILE A 291 -0.37 19.91 -17.92
N SER A 292 -1.15 21.01 -18.03
CA SER A 292 -0.80 22.16 -18.85
C SER A 292 0.55 22.75 -18.43
N LYS A 293 1.24 23.42 -19.37
CA LYS A 293 2.48 24.16 -19.06
C LYS A 293 2.22 25.36 -18.15
N ASP A 294 1.00 25.88 -18.17
CA ASP A 294 0.58 27.04 -17.39
C ASP A 294 0.08 26.67 -15.98
N THR A 295 -0.13 25.37 -15.71
CA THR A 295 -0.53 24.87 -14.39
C THR A 295 0.67 24.87 -13.44
N GLN A 296 0.53 25.52 -12.30
CA GLN A 296 1.52 25.49 -11.21
C GLN A 296 1.34 24.18 -10.40
N LEU A 297 2.34 23.30 -10.51
CA LEU A 297 2.32 22.01 -9.80
C LEU A 297 3.01 22.16 -8.44
N ILE A 298 2.25 21.93 -7.36
CA ILE A 298 2.79 21.73 -6.02
C ILE A 298 2.76 20.22 -5.74
N HIS A 299 3.86 19.66 -5.23
CA HIS A 299 3.94 18.23 -4.96
C HIS A 299 4.47 17.98 -3.55
N LEU A 300 3.65 17.41 -2.68
CA LEU A 300 3.97 17.01 -1.31
C LEU A 300 4.05 15.49 -1.22
N ASP A 301 5.20 14.95 -0.87
CA ASP A 301 5.40 13.52 -0.67
C ASP A 301 6.52 13.25 0.35
N SER A 302 6.43 12.13 1.06
CA SER A 302 7.53 11.60 1.89
C SER A 302 8.63 10.94 1.03
N LYS A 303 8.31 10.55 -0.21
CA LYS A 303 9.21 9.95 -1.20
C LYS A 303 9.79 11.04 -2.10
N SER A 304 10.95 11.60 -1.74
CA SER A 304 11.59 12.65 -2.53
C SER A 304 11.81 12.28 -4.01
N TRP A 305 11.97 10.99 -4.30
CA TRP A 305 12.11 10.48 -5.66
C TRP A 305 10.90 10.73 -6.57
N GLU A 306 9.70 10.80 -6.02
CA GLU A 306 8.47 11.02 -6.81
C GLU A 306 8.29 12.50 -7.17
N ILE A 307 8.82 13.41 -6.35
CA ILE A 307 8.65 14.85 -6.54
C ILE A 307 9.41 15.34 -7.77
N GLY A 308 8.66 15.90 -8.72
CA GLY A 308 9.27 16.44 -9.95
C GLY A 308 9.82 15.39 -10.91
N LYS A 309 9.53 14.10 -10.71
CA LYS A 309 10.09 12.99 -11.48
C LYS A 309 9.69 13.01 -12.96
N ILE A 310 8.44 13.36 -13.26
CA ILE A 310 7.90 13.35 -14.64
C ILE A 310 7.56 14.77 -15.08
N TYR A 311 6.88 15.53 -14.22
CA TYR A 311 6.53 16.92 -14.50
C TYR A 311 7.35 17.86 -13.61
N PRO A 312 7.86 18.97 -14.14
CA PRO A 312 8.51 19.97 -13.32
C PRO A 312 7.51 20.54 -12.31
N VAL A 313 7.97 20.78 -11.10
CA VAL A 313 7.17 21.35 -10.02
C VAL A 313 7.48 22.84 -9.84
N GLU A 314 6.45 23.65 -9.58
CA GLU A 314 6.63 25.02 -9.07
C GLU A 314 7.13 24.97 -7.62
N LEU A 315 6.65 23.96 -6.86
CA LEU A 315 7.09 23.74 -5.48
C LEU A 315 7.05 22.26 -5.12
N GLY A 316 8.21 21.69 -4.77
CA GLY A 316 8.34 20.35 -4.20
C GLY A 316 8.49 20.43 -2.69
N ILE A 317 7.73 19.61 -1.95
CA ILE A 317 7.74 19.56 -0.47
C ILE A 317 8.01 18.12 -0.03
N VAL A 318 9.17 17.87 0.55
CA VAL A 318 9.50 16.57 1.14
C VAL A 318 9.06 16.57 2.61
N ALA A 319 7.91 15.95 2.90
CA ALA A 319 7.39 15.84 4.26
C ALA A 319 6.38 14.69 4.36
N ASP A 320 6.04 14.31 5.60
CA ASP A 320 4.89 13.45 5.86
C ASP A 320 3.61 14.17 5.39
N PRO A 321 2.76 13.55 4.55
CA PRO A 321 1.53 14.16 4.03
C PRO A 321 0.62 14.72 5.13
N ARG A 322 0.50 14.04 6.28
CA ARG A 322 -0.33 14.51 7.39
C ARG A 322 0.18 15.81 7.98
N GLU A 323 1.48 15.85 8.31
CA GLU A 323 2.06 17.07 8.90
C GLU A 323 2.09 18.22 7.90
N GLY A 324 2.38 17.92 6.62
CA GLY A 324 2.37 18.92 5.56
C GLY A 324 0.99 19.55 5.36
N MET A 325 -0.07 18.74 5.25
CA MET A 325 -1.44 19.25 5.10
C MET A 325 -1.92 20.01 6.34
N LYS A 326 -1.54 19.57 7.53
CA LYS A 326 -1.86 20.24 8.79
C LYS A 326 -1.25 21.63 8.85
N ASP A 327 0.04 21.76 8.51
CA ASP A 327 0.74 23.04 8.52
C ASP A 327 0.18 24.00 7.47
N LEU A 328 -0.12 23.49 6.27
CA LEU A 328 -0.77 24.27 5.21
C LEU A 328 -2.16 24.75 5.62
N THR A 329 -2.99 23.88 6.19
CA THR A 329 -4.34 24.25 6.66
C THR A 329 -4.26 25.35 7.71
N THR A 330 -3.33 25.25 8.64
CA THR A 330 -3.10 26.29 9.66
C THR A 330 -2.67 27.61 9.01
N SER A 331 -1.66 27.56 8.14
CA SER A 331 -1.11 28.75 7.47
C SER A 331 -2.15 29.46 6.59
N ILE A 332 -2.99 28.71 5.87
CA ILE A 332 -4.08 29.29 5.05
C ILE A 332 -5.11 30.00 5.94
N ASN A 333 -5.53 29.39 7.03
CA ASN A 333 -6.50 29.97 7.97
C ASN A 333 -5.96 31.26 8.63
N ASP A 334 -4.69 31.26 9.03
CA ASP A 334 -4.05 32.40 9.69
C ASP A 334 -3.86 33.59 8.74
N ASN A 335 -3.72 33.35 7.44
CA ASN A 335 -3.47 34.35 6.40
C ASN A 335 -4.68 34.63 5.49
N MET A 336 -5.88 34.20 5.88
CA MET A 336 -7.09 34.28 5.07
C MET A 336 -7.45 35.75 4.75
N GLN A 337 -7.42 36.08 3.45
CA GLN A 337 -7.74 37.42 2.96
C GLN A 337 -9.25 37.67 2.92
N THR A 338 -9.62 38.97 2.96
CA THR A 338 -11.01 39.40 2.77
C THR A 338 -11.55 38.91 1.42
N GLY A 339 -12.71 38.26 1.42
CA GLY A 339 -13.33 37.69 0.21
C GLY A 339 -12.93 36.26 -0.11
N PHE A 340 -11.90 35.69 0.53
CA PHE A 340 -11.50 34.30 0.27
C PHE A 340 -12.61 33.30 0.61
N LYS A 341 -13.33 33.50 1.70
CA LYS A 341 -14.47 32.64 2.07
C LYS A 341 -15.57 32.63 0.99
N GLN A 342 -15.89 33.78 0.43
CA GLN A 342 -16.85 33.86 -0.66
C GLN A 342 -16.40 33.10 -1.90
N LYS A 343 -15.10 33.22 -2.23
CA LYS A 343 -14.48 32.46 -3.33
C LYS A 343 -14.58 30.94 -3.12
N VAL A 344 -14.37 30.47 -1.88
CA VAL A 344 -14.53 29.05 -1.50
C VAL A 344 -15.97 28.59 -1.63
N GLU A 345 -16.95 29.39 -1.15
CA GLU A 345 -18.38 29.07 -1.27
C GLU A 345 -18.81 28.95 -2.74
N ASP A 346 -18.36 29.87 -3.60
CA ASP A 346 -18.70 29.85 -5.03
C ASP A 346 -18.10 28.64 -5.74
N ARG A 347 -16.83 28.28 -5.43
CA ARG A 347 -16.20 27.05 -5.91
C ARG A 347 -16.98 25.80 -5.48
N ASN A 348 -17.40 25.71 -4.22
CA ASN A 348 -18.13 24.56 -3.70
C ASN A 348 -19.47 24.35 -4.42
N LYS A 349 -20.17 25.42 -4.77
CA LYS A 349 -21.42 25.34 -5.57
C LYS A 349 -21.17 24.79 -6.98
N ASP A 350 -20.06 25.16 -7.59
CA ASP A 350 -19.69 24.66 -8.91
C ASP A 350 -19.25 23.19 -8.84
N ILE A 351 -18.49 22.81 -7.81
CA ILE A 351 -18.05 21.43 -7.57
C ILE A 351 -19.25 20.50 -7.36
N GLU A 352 -20.24 20.93 -6.59
CA GLU A 352 -21.46 20.15 -6.34
C GLU A 352 -22.22 19.84 -7.64
N LYS A 353 -22.37 20.84 -8.51
CA LYS A 353 -22.98 20.66 -9.84
C LYS A 353 -22.16 19.70 -10.71
N GLU A 354 -20.83 19.90 -10.76
CA GLU A 354 -19.90 19.07 -11.52
C GLU A 354 -19.96 17.60 -11.04
N ARG A 355 -19.92 17.38 -9.71
CA ARG A 355 -20.02 16.05 -9.10
C ARG A 355 -21.31 15.33 -9.49
N LYS A 356 -22.45 16.03 -9.44
CA LYS A 356 -23.74 15.45 -9.82
C LYS A 356 -23.74 14.97 -11.26
N ILE A 357 -23.26 15.81 -12.19
CA ILE A 357 -23.18 15.49 -13.62
C ILE A 357 -22.27 14.26 -13.85
N LEU A 358 -21.08 14.24 -13.23
CA LEU A 358 -20.12 13.15 -13.39
C LEU A 358 -20.69 11.83 -12.84
N LYS A 359 -21.35 11.86 -11.67
CA LYS A 359 -21.94 10.66 -11.06
C LYS A 359 -23.08 10.12 -11.92
N GLU A 360 -24.00 10.97 -12.37
CA GLU A 360 -25.12 10.57 -13.24
C GLU A 360 -24.62 10.00 -14.58
N ALA A 361 -23.58 10.59 -15.18
CA ALA A 361 -23.00 10.11 -16.43
C ALA A 361 -22.32 8.72 -16.24
N ALA A 362 -21.53 8.56 -15.18
CA ALA A 362 -20.88 7.27 -14.88
C ALA A 362 -21.90 6.16 -14.63
N GLU A 363 -22.94 6.41 -13.82
CA GLU A 363 -23.99 5.44 -13.58
C GLU A 363 -24.77 5.10 -14.87
N ALA A 364 -25.05 6.08 -15.73
CA ALA A 364 -25.78 5.86 -17.00
C ALA A 364 -25.02 4.91 -17.94
N ILE A 365 -23.68 5.03 -18.00
CA ILE A 365 -22.83 4.13 -18.81
C ILE A 365 -23.03 2.69 -18.34
N PHE A 366 -22.90 2.41 -17.05
CA PHE A 366 -22.99 1.06 -16.50
C PHE A 366 -24.41 0.52 -16.37
N LYS A 367 -25.44 1.35 -16.52
CA LYS A 367 -26.85 0.92 -16.61
C LYS A 367 -27.22 0.45 -18.03
N THR A 368 -26.37 0.69 -19.01
CA THR A 368 -26.59 0.18 -20.38
C THR A 368 -26.53 -1.34 -20.36
N GLY A 369 -27.56 -2.00 -20.89
CA GLY A 369 -27.64 -3.46 -20.91
C GLY A 369 -27.88 -4.11 -19.53
N TRP A 370 -28.47 -3.39 -18.58
CA TRP A 370 -28.68 -3.80 -17.17
C TRP A 370 -29.26 -5.20 -17.00
N ASP A 371 -30.19 -5.60 -17.87
CA ASP A 371 -30.89 -6.88 -17.83
C ASP A 371 -30.29 -7.92 -18.83
N ASN A 372 -29.10 -7.66 -19.37
CA ASN A 372 -28.43 -8.58 -20.29
C ASN A 372 -28.02 -9.88 -19.61
N VAL A 373 -27.89 -10.93 -20.43
CA VAL A 373 -27.28 -12.22 -20.07
C VAL A 373 -26.11 -12.44 -21.04
N PRO A 374 -24.88 -12.61 -20.53
CA PRO A 374 -24.49 -12.63 -19.13
C PRO A 374 -24.69 -11.29 -18.40
N ILE A 375 -24.74 -11.35 -17.06
CA ILE A 375 -24.92 -10.19 -16.19
C ILE A 375 -23.80 -9.15 -16.40
N THR A 376 -24.15 -7.85 -16.41
CA THR A 376 -23.18 -6.77 -16.60
C THR A 376 -22.45 -6.43 -15.30
N GLU A 377 -21.23 -5.88 -15.41
CA GLU A 377 -20.41 -5.43 -14.28
C GLU A 377 -21.17 -4.41 -13.40
N GLY A 378 -21.81 -3.43 -14.01
CA GLY A 378 -22.61 -2.44 -13.29
C GLY A 378 -23.72 -3.07 -12.45
N ARG A 379 -24.42 -4.08 -12.99
CA ARG A 379 -25.46 -4.80 -12.25
C ARG A 379 -24.87 -5.59 -11.09
N ILE A 380 -23.76 -6.31 -11.29
CA ILE A 380 -23.07 -7.05 -10.22
C ILE A 380 -22.68 -6.13 -9.08
N MET A 381 -22.05 -4.98 -9.37
CA MET A 381 -21.57 -4.06 -8.33
C MET A 381 -22.69 -3.36 -7.59
N SER A 382 -23.80 -3.08 -8.27
CA SER A 382 -25.00 -2.51 -7.60
C SER A 382 -25.65 -3.51 -6.65
N GLU A 383 -25.82 -4.76 -7.07
CA GLU A 383 -26.36 -5.83 -6.21
C GLU A 383 -25.40 -6.14 -5.04
N LEU A 384 -24.10 -6.16 -5.31
CA LEU A 384 -23.08 -6.35 -4.28
C LEU A 384 -23.17 -5.26 -3.21
N ARG A 385 -23.24 -3.98 -3.59
CA ARG A 385 -23.42 -2.85 -2.67
C ARG A 385 -24.59 -3.08 -1.71
N ASP A 386 -25.71 -3.53 -2.25
CA ASP A 386 -26.95 -3.69 -1.46
C ASP A 386 -26.89 -4.90 -0.51
N CYS A 387 -25.95 -5.83 -0.75
CA CYS A 387 -25.71 -7.02 0.07
C CYS A 387 -24.57 -6.87 1.10
N LEU A 388 -23.70 -5.85 0.96
CA LEU A 388 -22.55 -5.68 1.84
C LEU A 388 -22.96 -5.23 3.25
N PRO A 389 -22.47 -5.90 4.32
CA PRO A 389 -22.58 -5.35 5.67
C PRO A 389 -21.87 -3.99 5.80
N PRO A 390 -22.38 -3.09 6.64
CA PRO A 390 -21.86 -1.70 6.71
C PRO A 390 -20.37 -1.58 7.03
N GLU A 391 -19.82 -2.51 7.82
CA GLU A 391 -18.40 -2.48 8.26
C GLU A 391 -17.46 -3.31 7.37
N THR A 392 -17.93 -3.72 6.19
CA THR A 392 -17.14 -4.56 5.28
C THR A 392 -15.86 -3.85 4.84
N ILE A 393 -14.76 -4.60 4.88
CA ILE A 393 -13.53 -4.26 4.17
C ILE A 393 -13.61 -4.90 2.79
N LEU A 394 -13.52 -4.08 1.74
CA LEU A 394 -13.57 -4.54 0.36
C LEU A 394 -12.16 -4.63 -0.22
N ILE A 395 -11.87 -5.76 -0.87
CA ILE A 395 -10.66 -5.94 -1.65
C ILE A 395 -11.02 -5.83 -3.13
N ASP A 396 -10.44 -4.85 -3.81
CA ASP A 396 -10.68 -4.60 -5.24
C ASP A 396 -9.47 -5.03 -6.07
N VAL A 397 -9.59 -6.18 -6.71
CA VAL A 397 -8.63 -6.69 -7.70
C VAL A 397 -9.39 -7.26 -8.91
N ALA A 398 -10.49 -6.61 -9.25
CA ALA A 398 -11.34 -7.01 -10.38
C ALA A 398 -10.86 -6.44 -11.73
N VAL A 399 -9.84 -5.60 -11.73
CA VAL A 399 -9.21 -4.95 -12.89
C VAL A 399 -10.23 -4.24 -13.77
N THR A 400 -10.83 -4.92 -14.79
CA THR A 400 -11.84 -4.33 -15.69
C THR A 400 -13.08 -3.89 -14.95
N ALA A 401 -13.58 -4.69 -14.00
CA ALA A 401 -14.78 -4.38 -13.23
C ALA A 401 -14.54 -3.36 -12.08
N SER A 402 -13.29 -2.97 -11.80
CA SER A 402 -12.97 -2.00 -10.74
C SER A 402 -13.58 -0.62 -11.00
N ILE A 403 -13.78 -0.23 -12.27
CA ILE A 403 -14.42 1.05 -12.59
C ILE A 403 -15.90 1.04 -12.18
N ALA A 404 -16.60 -0.06 -12.49
CA ALA A 404 -17.99 -0.25 -12.05
C ALA A 404 -18.09 -0.30 -10.53
N LEU A 405 -17.16 -1.02 -9.86
CA LEU A 405 -17.09 -1.08 -8.40
C LEU A 405 -17.00 0.32 -7.77
N ASN A 406 -16.05 1.13 -8.24
CA ASN A 406 -15.85 2.48 -7.74
C ASN A 406 -16.97 3.47 -8.13
N THR A 407 -17.84 3.11 -9.09
CA THR A 407 -19.02 3.89 -9.46
C THR A 407 -20.21 3.62 -8.53
N PHE A 408 -20.41 2.37 -8.12
CA PHE A 408 -21.58 1.96 -7.36
C PHE A 408 -21.34 1.83 -5.86
N ILE A 409 -20.09 1.63 -5.41
CA ILE A 409 -19.77 1.43 -3.99
C ILE A 409 -18.99 2.63 -3.46
N ASP A 410 -19.55 3.27 -2.44
CA ASP A 410 -18.92 4.40 -1.75
C ASP A 410 -18.03 3.94 -0.58
N PHE A 411 -16.91 4.64 -0.39
CA PHE A 411 -15.94 4.40 0.69
C PHE A 411 -15.78 5.67 1.53
N PRO A 412 -16.54 5.81 2.62
CA PRO A 412 -16.50 7.02 3.46
C PRO A 412 -15.29 7.06 4.42
N GLU A 413 -14.68 5.92 4.70
CA GLU A 413 -13.66 5.78 5.76
C GLU A 413 -12.38 5.13 5.26
N GLU A 414 -11.24 5.55 5.81
CA GLU A 414 -9.94 4.88 5.54
C GLU A 414 -9.94 3.44 6.11
N GLY A 415 -9.19 2.55 5.43
CA GLY A 415 -9.11 1.13 5.81
C GLY A 415 -10.38 0.32 5.50
N THR A 416 -11.28 0.83 4.63
CA THR A 416 -12.47 0.09 4.16
C THR A 416 -12.31 -0.49 2.75
N MET A 417 -11.30 -0.08 2.02
CA MET A 417 -10.97 -0.66 0.71
C MET A 417 -9.46 -0.80 0.55
N PHE A 418 -9.05 -1.95 0.01
CA PHE A 418 -7.68 -2.23 -0.39
C PHE A 418 -7.65 -2.79 -1.82
N GLY A 419 -6.71 -2.33 -2.62
CA GLY A 419 -6.49 -2.80 -3.98
C GLY A 419 -5.05 -3.23 -4.22
N LEU A 420 -4.78 -3.70 -5.44
CA LEU A 420 -3.46 -4.11 -5.87
C LEU A 420 -2.50 -2.91 -5.93
N ARG A 421 -1.30 -3.08 -5.39
CA ARG A 421 -0.15 -2.19 -5.57
C ARG A 421 0.90 -2.85 -6.46
N GLY A 422 1.65 -2.06 -7.22
CA GLY A 422 2.74 -2.55 -8.06
C GLY A 422 2.32 -3.18 -9.40
N GLY A 423 1.15 -3.80 -9.47
CA GLY A 423 0.59 -4.35 -10.72
C GLY A 423 0.88 -5.83 -10.97
N SER A 424 1.60 -6.54 -10.10
CA SER A 424 1.78 -8.00 -10.23
C SER A 424 0.53 -8.74 -9.73
N LEU A 425 -0.09 -9.53 -10.61
CA LEU A 425 -1.31 -10.29 -10.32
C LEU A 425 -1.09 -11.36 -9.24
N GLY A 426 -2.17 -11.75 -8.57
CA GLY A 426 -2.18 -12.80 -7.53
C GLY A 426 -2.24 -12.26 -6.10
N TRP A 427 -2.42 -10.96 -5.91
CA TRP A 427 -2.48 -10.38 -4.56
C TRP A 427 -3.85 -10.53 -3.89
N GLY A 428 -4.94 -10.58 -4.67
CA GLY A 428 -6.31 -10.47 -4.16
C GLY A 428 -6.68 -11.53 -3.13
N LEU A 429 -6.40 -12.80 -3.44
CA LEU A 429 -6.70 -13.91 -2.51
C LEU A 429 -5.87 -13.80 -1.21
N PRO A 430 -4.53 -13.82 -1.25
CA PRO A 430 -3.73 -13.81 -0.03
C PRO A 430 -3.78 -12.48 0.72
N GLY A 431 -3.84 -11.35 0.02
CA GLY A 431 -3.99 -10.03 0.65
C GLY A 431 -5.26 -9.94 1.50
N ALA A 432 -6.38 -10.47 1.00
CA ALA A 432 -7.63 -10.56 1.74
C ALA A 432 -7.52 -11.39 3.02
N LEU A 433 -6.78 -12.51 2.98
CA LEU A 433 -6.51 -13.32 4.17
C LEU A 433 -5.69 -12.55 5.20
N GLY A 434 -4.63 -11.86 4.76
CA GLY A 434 -3.80 -11.04 5.64
C GLY A 434 -4.58 -9.93 6.32
N ILE A 435 -5.45 -9.25 5.56
CA ILE A 435 -6.34 -8.21 6.09
C ILE A 435 -7.34 -8.79 7.09
N LYS A 436 -7.92 -9.96 6.80
CA LYS A 436 -8.85 -10.62 7.73
C LYS A 436 -8.16 -11.05 9.04
N ILE A 437 -6.91 -11.50 8.97
CA ILE A 437 -6.10 -11.81 10.17
C ILE A 437 -5.85 -10.54 11.00
N ALA A 438 -5.58 -9.41 10.33
CA ALA A 438 -5.37 -8.11 10.98
C ALA A 438 -6.66 -7.50 11.57
N GLN A 439 -7.82 -7.81 10.98
CA GLN A 439 -9.13 -7.25 11.33
C GLN A 439 -10.16 -8.38 11.53
N PRO A 440 -9.99 -9.22 12.59
CA PRO A 440 -10.76 -10.45 12.73
C PRO A 440 -12.27 -10.24 12.91
N ASP A 441 -12.68 -9.11 13.44
CA ASP A 441 -14.09 -8.82 13.75
C ASP A 441 -14.86 -8.22 12.54
N ARG A 442 -14.15 -7.72 11.54
CA ARG A 442 -14.79 -7.09 10.38
C ARG A 442 -15.01 -8.09 9.24
N PRO A 443 -16.14 -8.02 8.52
CA PRO A 443 -16.32 -8.77 7.28
C PRO A 443 -15.28 -8.34 6.24
N VAL A 444 -14.71 -9.30 5.52
CA VAL A 444 -13.81 -9.05 4.37
C VAL A 444 -14.41 -9.71 3.15
N VAL A 445 -14.63 -8.91 2.11
CA VAL A 445 -15.14 -9.34 0.82
C VAL A 445 -14.12 -8.97 -0.26
N ALA A 446 -13.69 -9.93 -1.05
CA ALA A 446 -12.72 -9.70 -2.11
C ALA A 446 -13.37 -9.91 -3.48
N VAL A 447 -13.36 -8.87 -4.30
CA VAL A 447 -13.81 -8.88 -5.70
C VAL A 447 -12.59 -9.05 -6.59
N ILE A 448 -12.51 -10.18 -7.27
CA ILE A 448 -11.29 -10.65 -7.92
C ILE A 448 -11.63 -11.16 -9.33
N GLY A 449 -10.81 -10.86 -10.34
CA GLY A 449 -10.90 -11.49 -11.65
C GLY A 449 -10.52 -12.98 -11.59
N ASP A 450 -11.12 -13.80 -12.44
CA ASP A 450 -10.84 -15.25 -12.52
C ASP A 450 -9.36 -15.54 -12.83
N GLY A 451 -8.79 -14.83 -13.79
CA GLY A 451 -7.37 -14.95 -14.13
C GLY A 451 -6.45 -14.55 -12.99
N GLU A 452 -6.77 -13.46 -12.29
CA GLU A 452 -5.99 -12.98 -11.14
C GLU A 452 -5.98 -14.02 -10.00
N ALA A 453 -7.14 -14.61 -9.69
CA ALA A 453 -7.27 -15.63 -8.65
C ALA A 453 -6.38 -16.86 -8.90
N MET A 454 -6.16 -17.24 -10.16
CA MET A 454 -5.35 -18.41 -10.52
C MET A 454 -3.86 -18.28 -10.19
N PHE A 455 -3.33 -17.06 -10.08
CA PHE A 455 -1.91 -16.85 -9.73
C PHE A 455 -1.55 -17.32 -8.32
N THR A 456 -2.50 -17.29 -7.38
CA THR A 456 -2.29 -17.66 -5.97
C THR A 456 -3.47 -18.47 -5.40
N ILE A 457 -4.07 -19.30 -6.23
CA ILE A 457 -5.26 -20.11 -5.86
C ILE A 457 -5.02 -20.96 -4.60
N GLN A 458 -3.76 -21.31 -4.29
CA GLN A 458 -3.36 -22.04 -3.10
C GLN A 458 -3.73 -21.30 -1.81
N ALA A 459 -3.98 -19.99 -1.85
CA ALA A 459 -4.46 -19.23 -0.70
C ALA A 459 -5.79 -19.77 -0.13
N LEU A 460 -6.63 -20.39 -0.97
CA LEU A 460 -7.88 -21.02 -0.53
C LEU A 460 -7.62 -22.18 0.43
N TRP A 461 -6.52 -22.93 0.25
CA TRP A 461 -6.12 -23.96 1.21
C TRP A 461 -5.79 -23.34 2.57
N THR A 462 -4.99 -22.25 2.59
CA THR A 462 -4.64 -21.54 3.83
C THR A 462 -5.90 -20.99 4.52
N ALA A 463 -6.83 -20.41 3.76
CA ALA A 463 -8.10 -19.90 4.28
C ALA A 463 -8.89 -21.03 4.99
N ALA A 464 -9.01 -22.18 4.35
CA ALA A 464 -9.72 -23.34 4.90
C ALA A 464 -9.00 -23.94 6.11
N HIS A 465 -7.67 -24.12 6.03
CA HIS A 465 -6.86 -24.74 7.08
C HIS A 465 -6.90 -23.95 8.41
N TYR A 466 -6.82 -22.61 8.31
CA TYR A 466 -6.82 -21.74 9.49
C TYR A 466 -8.20 -21.15 9.83
N ASN A 467 -9.26 -21.56 9.12
CA ASN A 467 -10.62 -21.04 9.29
C ASN A 467 -10.67 -19.51 9.19
N ILE A 468 -10.03 -18.93 8.18
CA ILE A 468 -10.03 -17.49 7.92
C ILE A 468 -11.25 -17.14 7.06
N PRO A 469 -12.32 -16.55 7.62
CA PRO A 469 -13.57 -16.32 6.90
C PRO A 469 -13.49 -15.07 6.01
N VAL A 470 -13.25 -15.29 4.72
CA VAL A 470 -13.29 -14.26 3.67
C VAL A 470 -14.32 -14.69 2.62
N THR A 471 -15.11 -13.75 2.14
CA THR A 471 -15.99 -13.96 0.99
C THR A 471 -15.27 -13.56 -0.28
N PHE A 472 -15.09 -14.49 -1.21
CA PHE A 472 -14.50 -14.26 -2.52
C PHE A 472 -15.58 -14.17 -3.59
N VAL A 473 -15.66 -13.04 -4.29
CA VAL A 473 -16.53 -12.81 -5.44
C VAL A 473 -15.66 -12.84 -6.69
N ILE A 474 -15.71 -13.94 -7.42
CA ILE A 474 -14.90 -14.12 -8.63
C ILE A 474 -15.68 -13.64 -9.85
N ILE A 475 -15.15 -12.63 -10.54
CA ILE A 475 -15.69 -12.10 -11.78
C ILE A 475 -15.09 -12.88 -12.95
N GLY A 476 -15.90 -13.78 -13.53
CA GLY A 476 -15.49 -14.60 -14.65
C GLY A 476 -15.97 -14.00 -15.97
N ASN A 477 -15.06 -13.45 -16.77
CA ASN A 477 -15.33 -12.96 -18.13
C ASN A 477 -14.86 -13.94 -19.23
N ALA A 478 -14.33 -15.11 -18.85
CA ALA A 478 -13.75 -16.13 -19.73
C ALA A 478 -12.66 -15.57 -20.68
N SER A 479 -12.01 -14.48 -20.29
CA SER A 479 -10.99 -13.78 -21.08
C SER A 479 -9.86 -13.28 -20.19
N TYR A 480 -8.64 -13.27 -20.71
CA TYR A 480 -7.50 -12.55 -20.16
C TYR A 480 -7.43 -11.18 -20.84
N GLU A 481 -8.37 -10.32 -20.47
CA GLU A 481 -8.64 -9.05 -21.14
C GLU A 481 -8.08 -7.87 -20.32
N ILE A 482 -6.97 -7.33 -20.76
CA ILE A 482 -6.42 -6.05 -20.26
C ILE A 482 -5.94 -5.23 -21.47
#